data_48d90d1b257e957b09954b85229ec856
#
_entry.id   48d90d1b257e957b09954b85229ec856
#
_cell.length_a   1.000
_cell.length_b   1.000
_cell.length_c   1.000
_cell.angle_alpha   90.00
_cell.angle_beta   90.00
_cell.angle_gamma   90.00
#
_symmetry.space_group_name_H-M   'P 1'
#
loop_
_entity.id
_entity.type
_entity.pdbx_description
1 polymer ?
#
loop_
_entity_poly.entity_id
_entity_poly.type
_entity_poly.pdbx_seq_one_letter_code
_entity_poly.pdbx_strand_id
1 'polypeptide(L)'
;VEKASDYLIYTDLTLDAIAGLCGFVDASHVSKHFAQRVGITPMQYRKIYSKAVTKFNISDKAIAFALTDYIYKNYETERLTAASVAAEFGVSVPEMNRLLLYYNEMNFDTLLNSTRINKACEMLVSTDYLVIDVAVAVGYSNIKTFNMNFYRFKEMTPTEFRDRITLQRTDGSE
;
A
#
# COMPACT_ATOMS: atom_id res chain seq x y z
N VAL A 1 1.32 15.65 1.65
CA VAL A 1 2.06 15.70 2.93
C VAL A 1 1.14 15.43 4.10
N GLU A 2 -0.06 16.01 4.16
CA GLU A 2 -1.01 15.80 5.26
C GLU A 2 -1.36 14.32 5.45
N LYS A 3 -1.77 13.63 4.38
CA LYS A 3 -2.04 12.19 4.39
C LYS A 3 -0.79 11.36 4.83
N ALA A 4 0.41 11.78 4.43
CA ALA A 4 1.64 11.13 4.89
C ALA A 4 1.90 11.33 6.39
N SER A 5 1.57 12.50 6.95
CA SER A 5 1.64 12.76 8.40
C SER A 5 0.76 11.79 9.19
N ASP A 6 -0.45 11.53 8.70
CA ASP A 6 -1.37 10.60 9.34
C ASP A 6 -0.83 9.17 9.34
N TYR A 7 -0.32 8.68 8.21
CA TYR A 7 0.32 7.36 8.16
C TYR A 7 1.53 7.26 9.09
N LEU A 8 2.32 8.33 9.22
CA LEU A 8 3.46 8.36 10.14
C LEU A 8 3.03 8.26 11.62
N ILE A 9 1.88 8.82 11.97
CA ILE A 9 1.37 8.84 13.36
C ILE A 9 0.68 7.54 13.71
N TYR A 10 -0.18 7.03 12.81
CA TYR A 10 -1.14 5.98 13.12
C TYR A 10 -0.74 4.59 12.63
N THR A 11 0.38 4.46 11.90
CA THR A 11 0.85 3.17 11.36
C THR A 11 2.36 2.99 11.51
N ASP A 12 2.82 1.73 11.40
CA ASP A 12 4.24 1.38 11.32
C ASP A 12 4.73 1.22 9.87
N LEU A 13 3.95 1.68 8.89
CA LEU A 13 4.32 1.56 7.48
C LEU A 13 5.67 2.20 7.17
N THR A 14 6.42 1.57 6.25
CA THR A 14 7.68 2.11 5.75
C THR A 14 7.44 3.38 4.93
N LEU A 15 8.46 4.21 4.73
CA LEU A 15 8.33 5.40 3.88
C LEU A 15 8.00 5.07 2.43
N ASP A 16 8.49 3.93 1.91
CA ASP A 16 8.15 3.47 0.55
C ASP A 16 6.68 3.11 0.45
N ALA A 17 6.13 2.41 1.45
CA ALA A 17 4.70 2.13 1.53
C ALA A 17 3.87 3.42 1.57
N ILE A 18 4.27 4.38 2.41
CA ILE A 18 3.62 5.68 2.52
C ILE A 18 3.72 6.45 1.20
N ALA A 19 4.86 6.38 0.50
CA ALA A 19 5.03 6.98 -0.81
C ALA A 19 3.98 6.46 -1.79
N GLY A 20 3.85 5.14 -1.92
CA GLY A 20 2.85 4.50 -2.79
C GLY A 20 1.42 4.89 -2.45
N LEU A 21 1.05 4.88 -1.15
CA LEU A 21 -0.29 5.25 -0.67
C LEU A 21 -0.62 6.74 -0.82
N CYS A 22 0.40 7.60 -0.89
CA CYS A 22 0.24 9.05 -1.01
C CYS A 22 0.51 9.59 -2.42
N GLY A 23 0.79 8.71 -3.41
CA GLY A 23 1.06 9.11 -4.80
C GLY A 23 2.42 9.77 -5.00
N PHE A 24 3.40 9.52 -4.13
CA PHE A 24 4.79 9.93 -4.33
C PHE A 24 5.55 8.86 -5.12
N VAL A 25 6.61 9.26 -5.81
CA VAL A 25 7.44 8.37 -6.62
C VAL A 25 8.18 7.35 -5.74
N ASP A 26 8.78 7.81 -4.63
CA ASP A 26 9.57 6.99 -3.71
C ASP A 26 9.67 7.63 -2.32
N ALA A 27 10.32 6.94 -1.39
CA ALA A 27 10.57 7.41 -0.02
C ALA A 27 11.42 8.69 0.04
N SER A 28 12.36 8.88 -0.90
CA SER A 28 13.21 10.07 -0.95
C SER A 28 12.39 11.30 -1.31
N HIS A 29 11.44 11.14 -2.25
CA HIS A 29 10.51 12.18 -2.65
C HIS A 29 9.59 12.60 -1.50
N VAL A 30 9.02 11.61 -0.76
CA VAL A 30 8.26 11.89 0.49
C VAL A 30 9.12 12.65 1.47
N SER A 31 10.34 12.16 1.75
CA SER A 31 11.23 12.76 2.76
C SER A 31 11.55 14.21 2.46
N LYS A 32 11.87 14.51 1.20
CA LYS A 32 12.19 15.87 0.75
C LYS A 32 10.99 16.81 0.91
N HIS A 33 9.84 16.43 0.36
CA HIS A 33 8.64 17.26 0.43
C HIS A 33 8.10 17.41 1.85
N PHE A 34 8.19 16.35 2.66
CA PHE A 34 7.78 16.37 4.05
C PHE A 34 8.64 17.34 4.87
N ALA A 35 9.97 17.21 4.77
CA ALA A 35 10.90 18.08 5.48
C ALA A 35 10.77 19.55 5.07
N GLN A 36 10.56 19.82 3.78
CA GLN A 36 10.32 21.19 3.29
C GLN A 36 9.06 21.82 3.86
N ARG A 37 7.98 21.03 4.04
CA ARG A 37 6.68 21.55 4.47
C ARG A 37 6.50 21.54 5.99
N VAL A 38 7.08 20.56 6.69
CA VAL A 38 6.89 20.34 8.13
C VAL A 38 8.09 20.81 8.95
N GLY A 39 9.25 21.00 8.32
CA GLY A 39 10.47 21.47 8.97
C GLY A 39 11.31 20.38 9.63
N ILE A 40 10.80 19.13 9.71
CA ILE A 40 11.51 17.98 10.28
C ILE A 40 11.35 16.77 9.37
N THR A 41 12.22 15.76 9.51
CA THR A 41 12.14 14.54 8.72
C THR A 41 10.92 13.70 9.10
N PRO A 42 10.38 12.85 8.18
CA PRO A 42 9.29 11.94 8.49
C PRO A 42 9.55 11.05 9.70
N MET A 43 10.78 10.55 9.85
CA MET A 43 11.14 9.68 10.97
C MET A 43 11.19 10.42 12.31
N GLN A 44 11.66 11.67 12.32
CA GLN A 44 11.58 12.53 13.49
C GLN A 44 10.13 12.84 13.85
N TYR A 45 9.30 13.13 12.86
CA TYR A 45 7.88 13.38 13.04
C TYR A 45 7.19 12.16 13.66
N ARG A 46 7.41 10.96 13.12
CA ARG A 46 6.91 9.70 13.71
C ARG A 46 7.33 9.54 15.16
N LYS A 47 8.61 9.71 15.46
CA LYS A 47 9.14 9.56 16.82
C LYS A 47 8.50 10.52 17.83
N ILE A 48 8.18 11.74 17.41
CA ILE A 48 7.58 12.76 18.28
C ILE A 48 6.09 12.49 18.50
N TYR A 49 5.35 12.21 17.43
CA TYR A 49 3.89 12.24 17.46
C TYR A 49 3.22 10.87 17.61
N SER A 50 3.84 9.75 17.20
CA SER A 50 3.23 8.41 17.36
C SER A 50 3.03 8.02 18.83
N LYS A 51 3.89 8.48 19.73
CA LYS A 51 3.77 8.22 21.17
C LYS A 51 2.60 8.95 21.85
N ALA A 52 2.09 10.01 21.24
CA ALA A 52 0.98 10.79 21.79
C ALA A 52 -0.38 10.09 21.59
N VAL A 53 -0.49 9.21 20.59
CA VAL A 53 -1.75 8.55 20.20
C VAL A 53 -2.10 7.36 21.10
N THR A 54 -1.14 6.77 21.79
CA THR A 54 -1.33 5.59 22.65
C THR A 54 -2.15 5.85 23.93
N LYS A 55 -2.59 7.06 24.19
CA LYS A 55 -3.27 7.44 25.45
C LYS A 55 -4.72 7.93 25.34
N PHE A 56 -5.26 8.13 24.14
CA PHE A 56 -6.62 8.69 24.00
C PHE A 56 -7.47 7.93 22.97
N ASN A 57 -8.76 7.79 23.29
CA ASN A 57 -9.86 7.18 22.54
C ASN A 57 -9.54 6.90 21.06
N ILE A 58 -9.62 5.61 20.67
CA ILE A 58 -9.49 5.16 19.29
C ILE A 58 -10.51 5.94 18.45
N SER A 59 -10.04 6.97 17.76
CA SER A 59 -10.87 7.73 16.84
C SER A 59 -11.07 6.94 15.55
N ASP A 60 -12.14 7.19 14.82
CA ASP A 60 -12.39 6.64 13.48
C ASP A 60 -11.15 6.72 12.57
N LYS A 61 -10.39 7.80 12.70
CA LYS A 61 -9.14 8.01 11.97
C LYS A 61 -8.08 6.96 12.33
N ALA A 62 -7.86 6.71 13.63
CA ALA A 62 -6.91 5.70 14.10
C ALA A 62 -7.30 4.30 13.63
N ILE A 63 -8.60 3.96 13.66
CA ILE A 63 -9.12 2.69 13.16
C ILE A 63 -8.85 2.57 11.65
N ALA A 64 -9.14 3.61 10.86
CA ALA A 64 -8.92 3.58 9.42
C ALA A 64 -7.45 3.34 9.04
N PHE A 65 -6.52 3.98 9.75
CA PHE A 65 -5.08 3.77 9.52
C PHE A 65 -4.60 2.43 10.02
N ALA A 66 -5.11 1.93 11.15
CA ALA A 66 -4.82 0.59 11.65
C ALA A 66 -5.33 -0.50 10.68
N LEU A 67 -6.51 -0.33 10.10
CA LEU A 67 -7.04 -1.18 9.03
C LEU A 67 -6.11 -1.18 7.81
N THR A 68 -5.65 -0.02 7.38
CA THR A 68 -4.73 0.12 6.25
C THR A 68 -3.40 -0.57 6.51
N ASP A 69 -2.81 -0.36 7.67
CA ASP A 69 -1.57 -0.99 8.11
C ASP A 69 -1.71 -2.53 8.15
N TYR A 70 -2.81 -3.02 8.71
CA TYR A 70 -3.12 -4.45 8.76
C TYR A 70 -3.23 -5.07 7.36
N ILE A 71 -3.99 -4.44 6.46
CA ILE A 71 -4.15 -4.91 5.08
C ILE A 71 -2.79 -4.91 4.36
N TYR A 72 -2.00 -3.85 4.53
CA TYR A 72 -0.68 -3.74 3.92
C TYR A 72 0.32 -4.78 4.44
N LYS A 73 0.26 -5.15 5.71
CA LYS A 73 1.13 -6.17 6.32
C LYS A 73 0.72 -7.61 5.98
N ASN A 74 -0.56 -7.83 5.66
CA ASN A 74 -1.13 -9.16 5.46
C ASN A 74 -1.59 -9.43 4.01
N TYR A 75 -1.23 -8.57 3.04
CA TYR A 75 -1.71 -8.65 1.67
C TYR A 75 -1.41 -9.99 0.98
N GLU A 76 -0.32 -10.67 1.36
CA GLU A 76 0.10 -11.97 0.82
C GLU A 76 -0.86 -13.11 1.21
N THR A 77 -1.65 -12.92 2.26
CA THR A 77 -2.57 -13.93 2.75
C THR A 77 -3.69 -14.15 1.71
N GLU A 78 -3.69 -15.34 1.09
CA GLU A 78 -4.63 -15.71 0.02
C GLU A 78 -6.10 -15.46 0.40
N ARG A 79 -6.47 -15.80 1.64
CA ARG A 79 -7.84 -15.70 2.15
C ARG A 79 -8.10 -14.44 2.98
N LEU A 80 -7.34 -13.38 2.78
CA LEU A 80 -7.64 -12.10 3.42
C LEU A 80 -8.93 -11.53 2.82
N THR A 81 -10.00 -11.54 3.60
CA THR A 81 -11.34 -11.10 3.17
C THR A 81 -11.80 -9.88 3.95
N ALA A 82 -12.72 -9.09 3.39
CA ALA A 82 -13.34 -7.97 4.09
C ALA A 82 -13.98 -8.41 5.42
N ALA A 83 -14.61 -9.59 5.45
CA ALA A 83 -15.24 -10.13 6.65
C ALA A 83 -14.21 -10.47 7.74
N SER A 84 -13.08 -11.11 7.38
CA SER A 84 -12.05 -11.46 8.36
C SER A 84 -11.37 -10.23 8.94
N VAL A 85 -11.09 -9.22 8.11
CA VAL A 85 -10.46 -7.97 8.58
C VAL A 85 -11.43 -7.16 9.44
N ALA A 86 -12.67 -7.01 9.03
CA ALA A 86 -13.68 -6.30 9.82
C ALA A 86 -13.89 -6.94 11.20
N ALA A 87 -13.93 -8.29 11.25
CA ALA A 87 -14.06 -9.05 12.51
C ALA A 87 -12.83 -8.82 13.43
N GLU A 88 -11.61 -8.80 12.89
CA GLU A 88 -10.39 -8.55 13.65
C GLU A 88 -10.42 -7.18 14.35
N PHE A 89 -11.01 -6.19 13.71
CA PHE A 89 -11.12 -4.82 14.26
C PHE A 89 -12.43 -4.56 15.02
N GLY A 90 -13.31 -5.58 15.16
CA GLY A 90 -14.59 -5.43 15.86
C GLY A 90 -15.56 -4.45 15.20
N VAL A 91 -15.45 -4.25 13.88
CA VAL A 91 -16.32 -3.38 13.09
C VAL A 91 -17.11 -4.19 12.06
N SER A 92 -18.21 -3.65 11.55
CA SER A 92 -18.91 -4.26 10.42
C SER A 92 -18.19 -3.98 9.09
N VAL A 93 -18.39 -4.84 8.07
CA VAL A 93 -17.82 -4.61 6.72
C VAL A 93 -18.26 -3.25 6.12
N PRO A 94 -19.54 -2.83 6.22
CA PRO A 94 -19.93 -1.50 5.77
C PRO A 94 -19.21 -0.38 6.51
N GLU A 95 -19.03 -0.50 7.82
CA GLU A 95 -18.32 0.49 8.63
C GLU A 95 -16.84 0.56 8.28
N MET A 96 -16.17 -0.58 8.15
CA MET A 96 -14.80 -0.66 7.67
C MET A 96 -14.64 0.05 6.33
N ASN A 97 -15.51 -0.25 5.35
CA ASN A 97 -15.44 0.39 4.03
C ASN A 97 -15.75 1.90 4.11
N ARG A 98 -16.66 2.34 4.99
CA ARG A 98 -16.93 3.76 5.22
C ARG A 98 -15.67 4.47 5.72
N LEU A 99 -14.97 3.90 6.70
CA LEU A 99 -13.75 4.46 7.26
C LEU A 99 -12.62 4.49 6.21
N LEU A 100 -12.41 3.39 5.50
CA LEU A 100 -11.39 3.30 4.45
C LEU A 100 -11.65 4.30 3.31
N LEU A 101 -12.90 4.43 2.85
CA LEU A 101 -13.27 5.41 1.81
C LEU A 101 -13.06 6.84 2.28
N TYR A 102 -13.46 7.16 3.51
CA TYR A 102 -13.35 8.53 4.02
C TYR A 102 -11.90 8.97 4.23
N TYR A 103 -11.06 8.09 4.80
CA TYR A 103 -9.68 8.45 5.16
C TYR A 103 -8.64 8.08 4.10
N ASN A 104 -8.90 7.05 3.28
CA ASN A 104 -7.94 6.53 2.28
C ASN A 104 -8.44 6.64 0.84
N GLU A 105 -9.69 7.08 0.62
CA GLU A 105 -10.31 7.17 -0.70
C GLU A 105 -10.45 5.82 -1.43
N MET A 106 -10.29 4.72 -0.71
CA MET A 106 -10.34 3.35 -1.23
C MET A 106 -11.19 2.48 -0.32
N ASN A 107 -11.99 1.58 -0.89
CA ASN A 107 -12.60 0.50 -0.12
C ASN A 107 -11.58 -0.65 0.08
N PHE A 108 -11.96 -1.65 0.88
CA PHE A 108 -11.11 -2.81 1.18
C PHE A 108 -10.57 -3.50 -0.08
N ASP A 109 -11.44 -3.83 -1.03
CA ASP A 109 -11.04 -4.54 -2.24
C ASP A 109 -10.06 -3.75 -3.11
N THR A 110 -10.30 -2.45 -3.25
CA THR A 110 -9.40 -1.56 -4.00
C THR A 110 -8.05 -1.44 -3.30
N LEU A 111 -8.04 -1.24 -1.99
CA LEU A 111 -6.81 -1.12 -1.20
C LEU A 111 -5.98 -2.41 -1.24
N LEU A 112 -6.62 -3.58 -1.00
CA LEU A 112 -5.93 -4.88 -1.05
C LEU A 112 -5.35 -5.16 -2.43
N ASN A 113 -6.17 -5.02 -3.49
CA ASN A 113 -5.72 -5.33 -4.84
C ASN A 113 -4.66 -4.33 -5.34
N SER A 114 -4.78 -3.03 -5.05
CA SER A 114 -3.74 -2.06 -5.41
C SER A 114 -2.41 -2.37 -4.71
N THR A 115 -2.45 -2.76 -3.43
CA THR A 115 -1.26 -3.18 -2.68
C THR A 115 -0.61 -4.41 -3.33
N ARG A 116 -1.39 -5.45 -3.61
CA ARG A 116 -0.92 -6.67 -4.28
C ARG A 116 -0.30 -6.40 -5.63
N ILE A 117 -0.94 -5.58 -6.46
CA ILE A 117 -0.43 -5.24 -7.80
C ILE A 117 0.85 -4.40 -7.72
N ASN A 118 0.96 -3.45 -6.79
CA ASN A 118 2.19 -2.71 -6.60
C ASN A 118 3.35 -3.62 -6.18
N LYS A 119 3.10 -4.56 -5.26
CA LYS A 119 4.10 -5.57 -4.88
C LYS A 119 4.47 -6.52 -6.02
N ALA A 120 3.49 -6.91 -6.83
CA ALA A 120 3.76 -7.69 -8.04
C ALA A 120 4.66 -6.92 -9.03
N CYS A 121 4.45 -5.62 -9.22
CA CYS A 121 5.33 -4.79 -10.06
C CYS A 121 6.77 -4.77 -9.53
N GLU A 122 6.96 -4.60 -8.21
CA GLU A 122 8.29 -4.67 -7.58
C GLU A 122 8.97 -6.02 -7.88
N MET A 123 8.26 -7.13 -7.71
CA MET A 123 8.79 -8.48 -7.97
C MET A 123 9.08 -8.72 -9.46
N LEU A 124 8.18 -8.30 -10.36
CA LEU A 124 8.36 -8.45 -11.81
C LEU A 124 9.63 -7.75 -12.32
N VAL A 125 10.05 -6.69 -11.66
CA VAL A 125 11.23 -5.87 -12.02
C VAL A 125 12.51 -6.35 -11.34
N SER A 126 12.39 -6.93 -10.14
CA SER A 126 13.54 -7.32 -9.32
C SER A 126 13.90 -8.80 -9.39
N THR A 127 13.06 -9.64 -10.01
CA THR A 127 13.26 -11.09 -10.09
C THR A 127 12.90 -11.65 -11.48
N ASP A 128 13.42 -12.84 -11.79
CA ASP A 128 13.06 -13.61 -12.99
C ASP A 128 11.91 -14.60 -12.76
N TYR A 129 11.15 -14.43 -11.69
CA TYR A 129 10.03 -15.32 -11.38
C TYR A 129 9.00 -15.33 -12.50
N LEU A 130 8.39 -16.50 -12.72
CA LEU A 130 7.26 -16.61 -13.65
C LEU A 130 6.08 -15.73 -13.15
N VAL A 131 5.30 -15.18 -14.07
CA VAL A 131 4.14 -14.37 -13.73
C VAL A 131 3.17 -15.08 -12.79
N ILE A 132 3.03 -16.40 -12.93
CA ILE A 132 2.19 -17.22 -12.05
C ILE A 132 2.76 -17.28 -10.62
N ASP A 133 4.07 -17.39 -10.47
CA ASP A 133 4.71 -17.43 -9.15
C ASP A 133 4.60 -16.07 -8.45
N VAL A 134 4.75 -14.97 -9.19
CA VAL A 134 4.51 -13.61 -8.68
C VAL A 134 3.06 -13.47 -8.23
N ALA A 135 2.07 -13.94 -9.01
CA ALA A 135 0.67 -13.87 -8.64
C ALA A 135 0.38 -14.59 -7.31
N VAL A 136 0.94 -15.80 -7.15
CA VAL A 136 0.80 -16.58 -5.90
C VAL A 136 1.49 -15.87 -4.72
N ALA A 137 2.72 -15.38 -4.92
CA ALA A 137 3.49 -14.72 -3.88
C ALA A 137 2.81 -13.45 -3.33
N VAL A 138 2.04 -12.74 -4.18
CA VAL A 138 1.28 -11.57 -3.72
C VAL A 138 -0.16 -11.90 -3.29
N GLY A 139 -0.50 -13.18 -3.10
CA GLY A 139 -1.75 -13.64 -2.48
C GLY A 139 -2.91 -13.88 -3.43
N TYR A 140 -2.68 -14.07 -4.74
CA TYR A 140 -3.74 -14.50 -5.65
C TYR A 140 -3.74 -16.03 -5.83
N SER A 141 -4.89 -16.64 -5.60
CA SER A 141 -5.12 -18.07 -5.89
C SER A 141 -5.46 -18.37 -7.35
N ASN A 142 -5.77 -17.33 -8.14
CA ASN A 142 -6.21 -17.48 -9.51
C ASN A 142 -5.50 -16.46 -10.42
N ILE A 143 -4.74 -17.00 -11.39
CA ILE A 143 -3.99 -16.20 -12.36
C ILE A 143 -4.88 -15.30 -13.25
N LYS A 144 -6.11 -15.73 -13.53
CA LYS A 144 -7.04 -14.91 -14.33
C LYS A 144 -7.47 -13.67 -13.56
N THR A 145 -7.76 -13.83 -12.26
CA THR A 145 -8.09 -12.72 -11.36
C THR A 145 -6.91 -11.78 -11.19
N PHE A 146 -5.69 -12.31 -11.06
CA PHE A 146 -4.47 -11.51 -11.04
C PHE A 146 -4.32 -10.67 -12.30
N ASN A 147 -4.35 -11.30 -13.48
CA ASN A 147 -4.18 -10.61 -14.77
C ASN A 147 -5.25 -9.52 -14.97
N MET A 148 -6.50 -9.80 -14.60
CA MET A 148 -7.60 -8.83 -14.70
C MET A 148 -7.32 -7.61 -13.80
N ASN A 149 -6.93 -7.82 -12.54
CA ASN A 149 -6.60 -6.73 -11.63
C ASN A 149 -5.32 -6.00 -12.07
N PHE A 150 -4.30 -6.72 -12.54
CA PHE A 150 -3.08 -6.10 -13.04
C PHE A 150 -3.39 -5.15 -14.19
N TYR A 151 -4.17 -5.59 -15.18
CA TYR A 151 -4.60 -4.75 -16.30
C TYR A 151 -5.43 -3.55 -15.84
N ARG A 152 -6.34 -3.76 -14.87
CA ARG A 152 -7.16 -2.68 -14.30
C ARG A 152 -6.31 -1.56 -13.66
N PHE A 153 -5.21 -1.90 -12.99
CA PHE A 153 -4.38 -0.92 -12.27
C PHE A 153 -3.20 -0.38 -13.09
N LYS A 154 -2.74 -1.11 -14.11
CA LYS A 154 -1.53 -0.76 -14.89
C LYS A 154 -1.81 -0.55 -16.38
N GLU A 155 -3.02 -0.81 -16.86
CA GLU A 155 -3.44 -0.69 -18.26
C GLU A 155 -2.60 -1.52 -19.25
N MET A 156 -1.91 -2.54 -18.74
CA MET A 156 -1.11 -3.49 -19.51
C MET A 156 -1.03 -4.84 -18.79
N THR A 157 -0.58 -5.88 -19.47
CA THR A 157 -0.36 -7.19 -18.88
C THR A 157 0.92 -7.23 -18.02
N PRO A 158 1.06 -8.19 -17.09
CA PRO A 158 2.28 -8.35 -16.31
C PRO A 158 3.55 -8.58 -17.17
N THR A 159 3.41 -9.29 -18.29
CA THR A 159 4.52 -9.55 -19.22
C THR A 159 4.93 -8.26 -19.93
N GLU A 160 3.98 -7.54 -20.51
CA GLU A 160 4.25 -6.24 -21.15
C GLU A 160 4.89 -5.24 -20.17
N PHE A 161 4.45 -5.25 -18.90
CA PHE A 161 5.03 -4.41 -17.87
C PHE A 161 6.52 -4.75 -17.64
N ARG A 162 6.85 -6.04 -17.50
CA ARG A 162 8.24 -6.50 -17.33
C ARG A 162 9.10 -6.10 -18.52
N ASP A 163 8.64 -6.41 -19.73
CA ASP A 163 9.38 -6.15 -20.96
C ASP A 163 9.68 -4.66 -21.15
N ARG A 164 8.68 -3.82 -20.89
CA ARG A 164 8.83 -2.36 -20.97
C ARG A 164 9.89 -1.80 -20.05
N ILE A 165 9.93 -2.26 -18.80
CA ILE A 165 10.93 -1.81 -17.81
C ILE A 165 12.33 -2.34 -18.14
N THR A 166 12.43 -3.58 -18.65
CA THR A 166 13.71 -4.17 -19.05
C THR A 166 14.33 -3.39 -20.21
N LEU A 167 13.53 -3.04 -21.22
CA LEU A 167 13.97 -2.21 -22.35
C LEU A 167 14.47 -0.82 -21.92
N GLN A 168 13.75 -0.16 -21.00
CA GLN A 168 14.15 1.15 -20.49
C GLN A 168 15.50 1.13 -19.72
N ARG A 169 15.84 -0.01 -19.11
CA ARG A 169 17.13 -0.17 -18.41
C ARG A 169 18.29 -0.37 -19.35
N THR A 170 18.07 -1.02 -20.49
CA THR A 170 19.12 -1.24 -21.53
C THR A 170 19.43 0.04 -22.28
N ASP A 171 18.42 0.86 -22.59
CA ASP A 171 18.61 2.12 -23.34
C ASP A 171 19.22 3.26 -22.50
N GLY A 172 19.18 3.17 -21.18
CA GLY A 172 19.77 4.17 -20.26
C GLY A 172 21.21 3.89 -19.84
N SER A 173 21.86 2.88 -20.42
CA SER A 173 23.22 2.40 -20.05
C SER A 173 24.29 2.71 -21.12
N GLU A 174 24.00 3.61 -22.10
CA GLU A 174 24.96 4.13 -23.08
C GLU A 174 25.48 5.52 -22.72
#